data_83455eeded59c0ef294ba86caec8235e
#
_entry.id   83455eeded59c0ef294ba86caec8235e
#
_cell.length_a   1.000
_cell.length_b   1.000
_cell.length_c   1.000
_cell.angle_alpha   90.00
_cell.angle_beta   90.00
_cell.angle_gamma   90.00
#
_symmetry.space_group_name_H-M   'P 1'
#
loop_
_entity.id
_entity.type
_entity.pdbx_description
1 polymer ?
#
loop_
_entity_poly.entity_id
_entity_poly.type
_entity_poly.pdbx_seq_one_letter_code
_entity_poly.pdbx_strand_id
1 'polypeptide(L)'
;MALIEIRNLSKAFGSVNAVDGVDLDINAGEFITLLGPSGSGKTTVLRMIAGFEDPDSGSIKLNGQEITHLPPYERDVNTVFQDYALFPHMDVITNIEYGLRVKKVPKVERREKALAALAQVRLSGYESRKPSQLSGGQRQRVALARALVNRPSVLLLDEPLGALDLKLRQQMQIELKELQREVGITFIFVTHDQEEALTMSDRIAVFDKGKIQQLDRPAAIYERPKNEFVAGFVGVSNLISGEAAETLLGKQGTFTVRPEKIRIENKGAPGVIREVEYLGPSTRFLVDLDAGAQLVVLQQNLEQSAIDVESLRGKKVSLSWDKESEYKVG
;
A
#
# COMPACT_ATOMS: atom_id res chain seq x y z
N MET A 1 2.78 -13.35 19.74
CA MET A 1 4.22 -13.26 19.35
C MET A 1 4.26 -12.87 17.87
N ALA A 2 5.19 -11.98 17.51
CA ALA A 2 5.39 -11.64 16.11
C ALA A 2 5.85 -12.87 15.32
N LEU A 3 5.35 -13.02 14.08
CA LEU A 3 5.81 -14.04 13.15
C LEU A 3 7.17 -13.67 12.55
N ILE A 4 7.30 -12.38 12.15
CA ILE A 4 8.58 -11.82 11.69
C ILE A 4 9.00 -10.72 12.67
N GLU A 5 10.25 -10.75 13.05
CA GLU A 5 10.89 -9.72 13.86
C GLU A 5 12.10 -9.17 13.10
N ILE A 6 12.08 -7.89 12.80
CA ILE A 6 13.17 -7.15 12.16
C ILE A 6 13.73 -6.19 13.18
N ARG A 7 15.06 -6.20 13.39
CA ARG A 7 15.73 -5.34 14.37
C ARG A 7 16.93 -4.62 13.77
N ASN A 8 16.90 -3.30 13.85
CA ASN A 8 17.94 -2.38 13.41
C ASN A 8 18.51 -2.71 12.02
N LEU A 9 17.60 -3.08 11.09
CA LEU A 9 17.97 -3.54 9.76
C LEU A 9 18.48 -2.37 8.92
N SER A 10 19.68 -2.53 8.35
CA SER A 10 20.30 -1.48 7.53
C SER A 10 20.95 -2.06 6.29
N LYS A 11 20.89 -1.27 5.19
CA LYS A 11 21.50 -1.59 3.91
C LYS A 11 21.89 -0.34 3.16
N ALA A 12 23.13 -0.28 2.69
CA ALA A 12 23.63 0.77 1.81
C ALA A 12 24.05 0.22 0.45
N PHE A 13 23.84 1.00 -0.59
CA PHE A 13 24.38 0.77 -1.93
C PHE A 13 25.29 1.94 -2.31
N GLY A 14 26.58 1.73 -2.22
CA GLY A 14 27.56 2.81 -2.36
C GLY A 14 27.35 3.88 -1.29
N SER A 15 27.04 5.11 -1.68
CA SER A 15 26.79 6.23 -0.76
C SER A 15 25.33 6.39 -0.33
N VAL A 16 24.44 5.53 -0.84
CA VAL A 16 22.99 5.63 -0.56
C VAL A 16 22.58 4.65 0.51
N ASN A 17 22.11 5.15 1.65
CA ASN A 17 21.49 4.32 2.69
C ASN A 17 20.05 3.99 2.25
N ALA A 18 19.88 2.82 1.61
CA ALA A 18 18.57 2.38 1.13
C ALA A 18 17.63 1.95 2.27
N VAL A 19 18.19 1.42 3.36
CA VAL A 19 17.50 1.05 4.60
C VAL A 19 18.38 1.48 5.76
N ASP A 20 17.81 2.19 6.74
CA ASP A 20 18.55 2.82 7.83
C ASP A 20 17.87 2.56 9.18
N GLY A 21 18.31 1.50 9.87
CA GLY A 21 17.90 1.16 11.24
C GLY A 21 16.40 0.81 11.34
N VAL A 22 15.87 -0.02 10.44
CA VAL A 22 14.46 -0.40 10.44
C VAL A 22 14.18 -1.45 11.50
N ASP A 23 13.20 -1.14 12.37
CA ASP A 23 12.56 -2.07 13.30
C ASP A 23 11.11 -2.33 12.86
N LEU A 24 10.71 -3.61 12.76
CA LEU A 24 9.36 -3.98 12.33
C LEU A 24 8.97 -5.35 12.89
N ASP A 25 7.82 -5.39 13.57
CA ASP A 25 7.17 -6.63 13.98
C ASP A 25 5.94 -6.89 13.13
N ILE A 26 5.83 -8.11 12.58
CA ILE A 26 4.71 -8.54 11.73
C ILE A 26 4.06 -9.76 12.39
N ASN A 27 2.74 -9.71 12.57
CA ASN A 27 2.01 -10.78 13.22
C ASN A 27 1.61 -11.90 12.26
N ALA A 28 1.37 -13.10 12.78
CA ALA A 28 0.84 -14.20 11.99
C ALA A 28 -0.54 -13.88 11.43
N GLY A 29 -0.77 -14.19 10.15
CA GLY A 29 -2.04 -13.93 9.45
C GLY A 29 -2.31 -12.46 9.15
N GLU A 30 -1.34 -11.56 9.36
CA GLU A 30 -1.47 -10.13 9.07
C GLU A 30 -1.29 -9.82 7.59
N PHE A 31 -2.07 -8.88 7.07
CA PHE A 31 -1.82 -8.23 5.79
C PHE A 31 -1.15 -6.88 6.07
N ILE A 32 0.17 -6.81 5.97
CA ILE A 32 0.92 -5.58 6.17
C ILE A 32 1.40 -5.00 4.83
N THR A 33 1.26 -3.68 4.68
CA THR A 33 1.77 -2.97 3.51
C THR A 33 2.96 -2.10 3.86
N LEU A 34 4.04 -2.20 3.06
CA LEU A 34 5.13 -1.26 3.02
C LEU A 34 4.82 -0.22 1.95
N LEU A 35 4.42 0.97 2.36
CA LEU A 35 3.98 2.07 1.51
C LEU A 35 5.03 3.20 1.49
N GLY A 36 5.25 3.83 0.36
CA GLY A 36 6.15 4.99 0.27
C GLY A 36 6.56 5.30 -1.18
N PRO A 37 7.22 6.43 -1.44
CA PRO A 37 7.67 6.80 -2.77
C PRO A 37 8.71 5.81 -3.31
N SER A 38 8.96 5.89 -4.62
CA SER A 38 10.03 5.10 -5.25
C SER A 38 11.38 5.42 -4.62
N GLY A 39 12.21 4.40 -4.38
CA GLY A 39 13.52 4.56 -3.75
C GLY A 39 13.50 4.75 -2.22
N SER A 40 12.36 4.63 -1.54
CA SER A 40 12.28 4.77 -0.08
C SER A 40 12.76 3.56 0.73
N GLY A 41 13.18 2.45 0.09
CA GLY A 41 13.76 1.27 0.75
C GLY A 41 12.83 0.05 0.87
N LYS A 42 11.54 0.14 0.50
CA LYS A 42 10.53 -0.94 0.64
C LYS A 42 10.94 -2.26 -0.01
N THR A 43 11.24 -2.23 -1.32
CA THR A 43 11.67 -3.42 -2.07
C THR A 43 12.99 -3.98 -1.54
N THR A 44 13.89 -3.13 -1.00
CA THR A 44 15.13 -3.59 -0.37
C THR A 44 14.82 -4.38 0.91
N VAL A 45 13.92 -3.88 1.77
CA VAL A 45 13.47 -4.62 2.96
C VAL A 45 12.81 -5.95 2.55
N LEU A 46 11.93 -5.93 1.54
CA LEU A 46 11.28 -7.14 1.05
C LEU A 46 12.32 -8.17 0.55
N ARG A 47 13.33 -7.73 -0.22
CA ARG A 47 14.41 -8.59 -0.71
C ARG A 47 15.28 -9.15 0.39
N MET A 48 15.54 -8.38 1.46
CA MET A 48 16.25 -8.87 2.64
C MET A 48 15.44 -9.94 3.39
N ILE A 49 14.11 -9.78 3.53
CA ILE A 49 13.24 -10.82 4.10
C ILE A 49 13.24 -12.08 3.22
N ALA A 50 13.22 -11.91 1.90
CA ALA A 50 13.26 -13.02 0.93
C ALA A 50 14.63 -13.73 0.85
N GLY A 51 15.71 -13.10 1.32
CA GLY A 51 17.08 -13.60 1.20
C GLY A 51 17.74 -13.37 -0.16
N PHE A 52 17.19 -12.45 -0.96
CA PHE A 52 17.79 -12.03 -2.24
C PHE A 52 18.81 -10.89 -2.05
N GLU A 53 18.84 -10.29 -0.87
CA GLU A 53 19.78 -9.24 -0.49
C GLU A 53 20.21 -9.47 0.97
N ASP A 54 21.51 -9.36 1.26
CA ASP A 54 22.00 -9.43 2.62
C ASP A 54 22.01 -8.04 3.24
N PRO A 55 21.54 -7.87 4.49
CA PRO A 55 21.70 -6.61 5.21
C PRO A 55 23.17 -6.37 5.59
N ASP A 56 23.54 -5.11 5.72
CA ASP A 56 24.86 -4.73 6.21
C ASP A 56 24.92 -4.82 7.76
N SER A 57 23.76 -4.64 8.40
CA SER A 57 23.60 -4.82 9.85
C SER A 57 22.14 -5.09 10.21
N GLY A 58 21.93 -5.53 11.45
CA GLY A 58 20.62 -5.89 11.98
C GLY A 58 20.31 -7.36 11.85
N SER A 59 19.07 -7.73 12.18
CA SER A 59 18.64 -9.13 12.17
C SER A 59 17.19 -9.31 11.70
N ILE A 60 16.90 -10.48 11.13
CA ILE A 60 15.57 -10.91 10.71
C ILE A 60 15.29 -12.27 11.30
N LYS A 61 14.21 -12.39 12.08
CA LYS A 61 13.73 -13.68 12.60
C LYS A 61 12.38 -14.01 12.01
N LEU A 62 12.16 -15.30 11.73
CA LEU A 62 10.88 -15.87 11.32
C LEU A 62 10.52 -17.00 12.28
N ASN A 63 9.35 -16.92 12.93
CA ASN A 63 8.94 -17.87 13.97
C ASN A 63 9.99 -18.03 15.09
N GLY A 64 10.67 -16.92 15.49
CA GLY A 64 11.74 -16.93 16.48
C GLY A 64 13.07 -17.48 15.99
N GLN A 65 13.17 -18.05 14.78
CA GLN A 65 14.39 -18.54 14.17
C GLN A 65 15.09 -17.43 13.38
N GLU A 66 16.39 -17.25 13.58
CA GLU A 66 17.22 -16.31 12.83
C GLU A 66 17.32 -16.77 11.37
N ILE A 67 16.94 -15.87 10.42
CA ILE A 67 17.00 -16.16 8.98
C ILE A 67 17.84 -15.16 8.20
N THR A 68 18.50 -14.21 8.84
CA THR A 68 19.20 -13.08 8.24
C THR A 68 20.14 -13.48 7.10
N HIS A 69 20.93 -14.54 7.30
CA HIS A 69 21.91 -15.03 6.32
C HIS A 69 21.55 -16.38 5.71
N LEU A 70 20.30 -16.86 5.92
CA LEU A 70 19.84 -18.06 5.24
C LEU A 70 19.59 -17.76 3.76
N PRO A 71 19.95 -18.67 2.83
CA PRO A 71 19.63 -18.51 1.42
C PRO A 71 18.11 -18.58 1.19
N PRO A 72 17.59 -18.00 0.09
CA PRO A 72 16.15 -17.91 -0.17
C PRO A 72 15.40 -19.26 -0.10
N TYR A 73 16.02 -20.35 -0.55
CA TYR A 73 15.39 -21.68 -0.59
C TYR A 73 15.27 -22.37 0.78
N GLU A 74 15.95 -21.87 1.82
CA GLU A 74 15.85 -22.34 3.20
C GLU A 74 14.87 -21.52 4.06
N ARG A 75 14.34 -20.42 3.50
CA ARG A 75 13.36 -19.57 4.20
C ARG A 75 11.94 -20.05 3.89
N ASP A 76 11.09 -20.08 4.91
CA ASP A 76 9.67 -20.41 4.73
C ASP A 76 8.85 -19.19 4.27
N VAL A 77 9.35 -18.56 3.19
CA VAL A 77 8.73 -17.44 2.50
C VAL A 77 8.66 -17.69 1.00
N ASN A 78 7.66 -17.15 0.32
CA ASN A 78 7.61 -17.14 -1.15
C ASN A 78 7.39 -15.71 -1.64
N THR A 79 7.89 -15.41 -2.84
CA THR A 79 7.80 -14.07 -3.44
C THR A 79 7.04 -14.10 -4.76
N VAL A 80 6.12 -13.15 -4.94
CA VAL A 80 5.52 -12.79 -6.22
C VAL A 80 6.15 -11.48 -6.66
N PHE A 81 6.86 -11.49 -7.77
CA PHE A 81 7.54 -10.34 -8.34
C PHE A 81 6.58 -9.48 -9.18
N GLN A 82 6.95 -8.25 -9.43
CA GLN A 82 6.19 -7.27 -10.21
C GLN A 82 5.87 -7.75 -11.65
N ASP A 83 6.79 -8.48 -12.29
CA ASP A 83 6.63 -9.07 -13.62
C ASP A 83 6.04 -10.50 -13.60
N TYR A 84 5.60 -10.96 -12.39
CA TYR A 84 5.07 -12.29 -12.10
C TYR A 84 6.08 -13.43 -12.28
N ALA A 85 7.17 -13.25 -13.01
CA ALA A 85 8.26 -14.19 -13.26
C ALA A 85 7.79 -15.63 -13.60
N LEU A 86 6.73 -15.76 -14.42
CA LEU A 86 6.27 -17.06 -14.89
C LEU A 86 7.25 -17.64 -15.91
N PHE A 87 7.48 -18.97 -15.85
CA PHE A 87 8.30 -19.66 -16.82
C PHE A 87 7.58 -19.72 -18.17
N PRO A 88 8.03 -18.99 -19.21
CA PRO A 88 7.27 -18.82 -20.45
C PRO A 88 7.19 -20.10 -21.30
N HIS A 89 8.11 -21.03 -21.11
CA HIS A 89 8.17 -22.31 -21.81
C HIS A 89 7.30 -23.39 -21.17
N MET A 90 6.84 -23.20 -19.94
CA MET A 90 5.98 -24.11 -19.20
C MET A 90 4.51 -23.68 -19.31
N ASP A 91 3.59 -24.66 -19.29
CA ASP A 91 2.16 -24.40 -19.12
C ASP A 91 1.83 -23.96 -17.68
N VAL A 92 0.58 -23.54 -17.46
CA VAL A 92 0.08 -23.03 -16.18
C VAL A 92 0.31 -24.05 -15.07
N ILE A 93 -0.10 -25.30 -15.28
CA ILE A 93 -0.04 -26.29 -14.22
C ILE A 93 1.41 -26.67 -13.88
N THR A 94 2.29 -26.74 -14.87
CA THR A 94 3.72 -27.04 -14.66
C THR A 94 4.41 -25.87 -13.94
N ASN A 95 4.01 -24.62 -14.24
CA ASN A 95 4.46 -23.45 -13.47
C ASN A 95 4.12 -23.60 -11.98
N ILE A 96 2.87 -23.99 -11.66
CA ILE A 96 2.43 -24.16 -10.27
C ILE A 96 3.14 -25.35 -9.62
N GLU A 97 3.26 -26.47 -10.33
CA GLU A 97 3.94 -27.67 -9.83
C GLU A 97 5.45 -27.49 -9.55
N TYR A 98 6.07 -26.43 -10.09
CA TYR A 98 7.53 -26.29 -10.10
C TYR A 98 8.16 -26.37 -8.70
N GLY A 99 7.65 -25.60 -7.73
CA GLY A 99 8.17 -25.60 -6.36
C GLY A 99 8.03 -26.97 -5.68
N LEU A 100 6.89 -27.63 -5.87
CA LEU A 100 6.66 -28.98 -5.34
C LEU A 100 7.59 -30.03 -6.01
N ARG A 101 7.91 -29.84 -7.29
CA ARG A 101 8.88 -30.69 -7.99
C ARG A 101 10.29 -30.55 -7.41
N VAL A 102 10.72 -29.33 -7.11
CA VAL A 102 12.00 -29.04 -6.44
C VAL A 102 12.05 -29.72 -5.07
N LYS A 103 10.94 -29.68 -4.32
CA LYS A 103 10.77 -30.37 -3.02
C LYS A 103 10.61 -31.90 -3.16
N LYS A 104 10.75 -32.48 -4.39
CA LYS A 104 10.63 -33.89 -4.67
C LYS A 104 9.28 -34.54 -4.29
N VAL A 105 8.21 -33.77 -4.28
CA VAL A 105 6.83 -34.25 -4.04
C VAL A 105 6.44 -35.21 -5.19
N PRO A 106 5.84 -36.40 -4.90
CA PRO A 106 5.43 -37.37 -5.92
C PRO A 106 4.50 -36.76 -6.98
N LYS A 107 4.59 -37.22 -8.23
CA LYS A 107 3.90 -36.63 -9.39
C LYS A 107 2.38 -36.54 -9.21
N VAL A 108 1.74 -37.56 -8.66
CA VAL A 108 0.29 -37.60 -8.46
C VAL A 108 -0.12 -36.53 -7.42
N GLU A 109 0.48 -36.57 -6.24
CA GLU A 109 0.23 -35.62 -5.16
C GLU A 109 0.50 -34.17 -5.59
N ARG A 110 1.61 -33.97 -6.33
CA ARG A 110 1.97 -32.65 -6.87
C ARG A 110 0.89 -32.10 -7.79
N ARG A 111 0.36 -32.97 -8.67
CA ARG A 111 -0.71 -32.60 -9.61
C ARG A 111 -1.98 -32.21 -8.89
N GLU A 112 -2.40 -32.97 -7.89
CA GLU A 112 -3.58 -32.69 -7.07
C GLU A 112 -3.45 -31.35 -6.34
N LYS A 113 -2.31 -31.11 -5.68
CA LYS A 113 -2.03 -29.83 -4.99
C LYS A 113 -2.03 -28.65 -5.96
N ALA A 114 -1.45 -28.80 -7.15
CA ALA A 114 -1.41 -27.74 -8.14
C ALA A 114 -2.80 -27.41 -8.72
N LEU A 115 -3.63 -28.43 -8.95
CA LEU A 115 -5.02 -28.24 -9.37
C LEU A 115 -5.85 -27.52 -8.28
N ALA A 116 -5.69 -27.91 -7.03
CA ALA A 116 -6.33 -27.24 -5.90
C ALA A 116 -5.90 -25.77 -5.81
N ALA A 117 -4.61 -25.47 -5.90
CA ALA A 117 -4.10 -24.10 -5.91
C ALA A 117 -4.63 -23.27 -7.11
N LEU A 118 -4.77 -23.89 -8.28
CA LEU A 118 -5.34 -23.25 -9.47
C LEU A 118 -6.83 -22.92 -9.28
N ALA A 119 -7.57 -23.81 -8.62
CA ALA A 119 -8.98 -23.60 -8.30
C ALA A 119 -9.17 -22.44 -7.29
N GLN A 120 -8.31 -22.33 -6.27
CA GLN A 120 -8.34 -21.24 -5.29
C GLN A 120 -8.23 -19.86 -5.95
N VAL A 121 -7.43 -19.74 -7.02
CA VAL A 121 -7.31 -18.49 -7.78
C VAL A 121 -8.32 -18.37 -8.94
N ARG A 122 -9.36 -19.21 -8.95
CA ARG A 122 -10.47 -19.19 -9.94
C ARG A 122 -10.01 -19.34 -11.40
N LEU A 123 -9.01 -20.22 -11.64
CA LEU A 123 -8.47 -20.50 -12.98
C LEU A 123 -8.58 -21.98 -13.39
N SER A 124 -9.55 -22.73 -12.86
CA SER A 124 -9.85 -24.09 -13.33
C SER A 124 -10.13 -24.08 -14.84
N GLY A 125 -9.57 -25.06 -15.57
CA GLY A 125 -9.68 -25.15 -17.04
C GLY A 125 -8.57 -24.42 -17.81
N TYR A 126 -7.58 -23.81 -17.10
CA TYR A 126 -6.46 -23.11 -17.72
C TYR A 126 -5.14 -23.93 -17.66
N GLU A 127 -5.17 -25.18 -17.23
CA GLU A 127 -4.02 -26.02 -16.90
C GLU A 127 -2.98 -26.09 -18.02
N SER A 128 -3.45 -26.27 -19.27
CA SER A 128 -2.61 -26.47 -20.44
C SER A 128 -2.19 -25.20 -21.17
N ARG A 129 -2.71 -24.03 -20.74
CA ARG A 129 -2.33 -22.75 -21.36
C ARG A 129 -0.91 -22.34 -21.01
N LYS A 130 -0.26 -21.62 -21.92
CA LYS A 130 1.03 -20.98 -21.67
C LYS A 130 0.83 -19.56 -21.14
N PRO A 131 1.79 -18.96 -20.42
CA PRO A 131 1.71 -17.58 -19.94
C PRO A 131 1.40 -16.55 -21.03
N SER A 132 1.88 -16.76 -22.26
CA SER A 132 1.59 -15.90 -23.42
C SER A 132 0.12 -15.87 -23.85
N GLN A 133 -0.68 -16.85 -23.42
CA GLN A 133 -2.11 -16.98 -23.74
C GLN A 133 -3.01 -16.42 -22.62
N LEU A 134 -2.41 -15.78 -21.61
CA LEU A 134 -3.11 -15.27 -20.44
C LEU A 134 -3.13 -13.74 -20.44
N SER A 135 -4.22 -13.16 -19.92
CA SER A 135 -4.28 -11.74 -19.58
C SER A 135 -3.35 -11.40 -18.40
N GLY A 136 -3.09 -10.11 -18.16
CA GLY A 136 -2.28 -9.65 -17.02
C GLY A 136 -2.78 -10.20 -15.68
N GLY A 137 -4.06 -10.04 -15.38
CA GLY A 137 -4.67 -10.57 -14.15
C GLY A 137 -4.63 -12.09 -14.05
N GLN A 138 -4.77 -12.83 -15.20
CA GLN A 138 -4.64 -14.27 -15.19
C GLN A 138 -3.19 -14.70 -14.90
N ARG A 139 -2.19 -14.02 -15.46
CA ARG A 139 -0.77 -14.29 -15.14
C ARG A 139 -0.47 -14.07 -13.66
N GLN A 140 -1.02 -12.98 -13.08
CA GLN A 140 -0.89 -12.70 -11.66
C GLN A 140 -1.49 -13.81 -10.78
N ARG A 141 -2.73 -14.27 -11.09
CA ARG A 141 -3.35 -15.38 -10.35
C ARG A 141 -2.55 -16.67 -10.45
N VAL A 142 -1.96 -16.98 -11.60
CA VAL A 142 -1.06 -18.13 -11.74
C VAL A 142 0.19 -17.98 -10.88
N ALA A 143 0.78 -16.78 -10.82
CA ALA A 143 1.93 -16.51 -9.95
C ALA A 143 1.58 -16.65 -8.46
N LEU A 144 0.40 -16.20 -8.05
CA LEU A 144 -0.13 -16.40 -6.70
C LEU A 144 -0.32 -17.90 -6.39
N ALA A 145 -0.97 -18.65 -7.28
CA ALA A 145 -1.14 -20.09 -7.11
C ALA A 145 0.21 -20.83 -6.98
N ARG A 146 1.20 -20.44 -7.82
CA ARG A 146 2.58 -21.00 -7.77
C ARG A 146 3.25 -20.70 -6.42
N ALA A 147 3.04 -19.50 -5.87
CA ALA A 147 3.61 -19.12 -4.58
C ALA A 147 2.91 -19.83 -3.41
N LEU A 148 1.58 -19.97 -3.46
CA LEU A 148 0.77 -20.53 -2.39
C LEU A 148 0.80 -22.07 -2.32
N VAL A 149 1.05 -22.76 -3.44
CA VAL A 149 1.05 -24.24 -3.49
C VAL A 149 2.04 -24.88 -2.51
N ASN A 150 3.11 -24.17 -2.17
CA ASN A 150 4.12 -24.60 -1.19
C ASN A 150 3.72 -24.37 0.26
N ARG A 151 2.57 -23.69 0.52
CA ARG A 151 2.06 -23.30 1.85
C ARG A 151 3.12 -22.60 2.70
N PRO A 152 3.69 -21.46 2.22
CA PRO A 152 4.69 -20.73 2.99
C PRO A 152 4.03 -20.06 4.23
N SER A 153 4.81 -19.77 5.26
CA SER A 153 4.34 -18.98 6.41
C SER A 153 4.09 -17.51 6.01
N VAL A 154 4.82 -17.02 5.01
CA VAL A 154 4.75 -15.63 4.55
C VAL A 154 4.77 -15.56 3.03
N LEU A 155 3.86 -14.75 2.48
CA LEU A 155 3.86 -14.37 1.07
C LEU A 155 4.32 -12.92 0.90
N LEU A 156 5.38 -12.73 0.14
CA LEU A 156 5.96 -11.44 -0.21
C LEU A 156 5.44 -11.01 -1.58
N LEU A 157 4.92 -9.80 -1.71
CA LEU A 157 4.30 -9.26 -2.92
C LEU A 157 4.98 -7.93 -3.29
N ASP A 158 5.78 -7.91 -4.35
CA ASP A 158 6.51 -6.72 -4.81
C ASP A 158 5.76 -6.04 -5.95
N GLU A 159 4.99 -4.98 -5.63
CA GLU A 159 4.17 -4.19 -6.55
C GLU A 159 3.29 -5.03 -7.52
N PRO A 160 2.56 -6.05 -7.03
CA PRO A 160 1.94 -7.04 -7.91
C PRO A 160 0.78 -6.50 -8.75
N LEU A 161 0.24 -5.32 -8.42
CA LEU A 161 -0.90 -4.69 -9.10
C LEU A 161 -0.49 -3.56 -10.05
N GLY A 162 0.78 -3.16 -10.05
CA GLY A 162 1.26 -1.97 -10.78
C GLY A 162 1.07 -2.02 -12.31
N ALA A 163 1.05 -3.22 -12.91
CA ALA A 163 0.90 -3.40 -14.35
C ALA A 163 -0.56 -3.55 -14.83
N LEU A 164 -1.55 -3.42 -13.93
CA LEU A 164 -2.97 -3.61 -14.23
C LEU A 164 -3.69 -2.28 -14.48
N ASP A 165 -4.70 -2.29 -15.36
CA ASP A 165 -5.64 -1.17 -15.50
C ASP A 165 -6.47 -0.97 -14.21
N LEU A 166 -7.06 0.21 -14.05
CA LEU A 166 -7.76 0.60 -12.82
C LEU A 166 -8.86 -0.38 -12.41
N LYS A 167 -9.71 -0.81 -13.35
CA LYS A 167 -10.85 -1.69 -13.04
C LYS A 167 -10.37 -3.07 -12.60
N LEU A 168 -9.41 -3.62 -13.30
CA LEU A 168 -8.82 -4.93 -12.97
C LEU A 168 -8.05 -4.86 -11.64
N ARG A 169 -7.34 -3.74 -11.39
CA ARG A 169 -6.63 -3.49 -10.13
C ARG A 169 -7.59 -3.53 -8.93
N GLN A 170 -8.69 -2.77 -9.00
CA GLN A 170 -9.70 -2.75 -7.93
C GLN A 170 -10.31 -4.14 -7.68
N GLN A 171 -10.60 -4.90 -8.74
CA GLN A 171 -11.07 -6.26 -8.60
C GLN A 171 -10.02 -7.15 -7.92
N MET A 172 -8.75 -7.05 -8.33
CA MET A 172 -7.66 -7.85 -7.77
C MET A 172 -7.35 -7.51 -6.31
N GLN A 173 -7.55 -6.26 -5.87
CA GLN A 173 -7.44 -5.87 -4.45
C GLN A 173 -8.43 -6.67 -3.59
N ILE A 174 -9.70 -6.72 -4.01
CA ILE A 174 -10.73 -7.49 -3.30
C ILE A 174 -10.35 -8.97 -3.25
N GLU A 175 -10.00 -9.54 -4.41
CA GLU A 175 -9.65 -10.97 -4.52
C GLU A 175 -8.41 -11.34 -3.69
N LEU A 176 -7.38 -10.48 -3.64
CA LEU A 176 -6.19 -10.69 -2.81
C LEU A 176 -6.52 -10.70 -1.32
N LYS A 177 -7.39 -9.79 -0.87
CA LYS A 177 -7.80 -9.75 0.55
C LYS A 177 -8.69 -10.94 0.91
N GLU A 178 -9.58 -11.38 0.00
CA GLU A 178 -10.37 -12.62 0.18
C GLU A 178 -9.44 -13.83 0.27
N LEU A 179 -8.50 -13.97 -0.67
CA LEU A 179 -7.55 -15.05 -0.72
C LEU A 179 -6.70 -15.13 0.56
N GLN A 180 -6.17 -13.98 1.02
CA GLN A 180 -5.39 -13.91 2.26
C GLN A 180 -6.19 -14.41 3.47
N ARG A 181 -7.48 -14.02 3.57
CA ARG A 181 -8.37 -14.49 4.67
C ARG A 181 -8.64 -15.99 4.57
N GLU A 182 -8.83 -16.51 3.35
CA GLU A 182 -9.07 -17.93 3.11
C GLU A 182 -7.86 -18.81 3.45
N VAL A 183 -6.66 -18.39 3.03
CA VAL A 183 -5.44 -19.17 3.26
C VAL A 183 -4.86 -18.95 4.66
N GLY A 184 -5.16 -17.84 5.33
CA GLY A 184 -4.76 -17.53 6.70
C GLY A 184 -3.27 -17.29 6.93
N ILE A 185 -2.47 -17.10 5.86
CA ILE A 185 -1.02 -16.81 5.96
C ILE A 185 -0.75 -15.31 6.01
N THR A 186 0.46 -14.94 6.41
CA THR A 186 0.89 -13.53 6.46
C THR A 186 1.27 -13.02 5.08
N PHE A 187 0.75 -11.83 4.72
CA PHE A 187 1.11 -11.14 3.47
C PHE A 187 1.91 -9.88 3.79
N ILE A 188 3.05 -9.72 3.12
CA ILE A 188 3.83 -8.47 3.08
C ILE A 188 3.73 -7.91 1.68
N PHE A 189 3.07 -6.79 1.55
CA PHE A 189 2.73 -6.15 0.30
C PHE A 189 3.51 -4.85 0.12
N VAL A 190 4.23 -4.70 -0.97
CA VAL A 190 4.93 -3.46 -1.33
C VAL A 190 4.13 -2.73 -2.38
N THR A 191 3.88 -1.45 -2.17
CA THR A 191 3.25 -0.58 -3.16
C THR A 191 3.67 0.88 -2.95
N HIS A 192 3.48 1.69 -3.97
CA HIS A 192 3.49 3.15 -3.89
C HIS A 192 2.08 3.75 -4.02
N ASP A 193 1.06 2.90 -4.24
CA ASP A 193 -0.35 3.30 -4.35
C ASP A 193 -1.00 3.35 -2.96
N GLN A 194 -1.49 4.53 -2.60
CA GLN A 194 -2.09 4.80 -1.30
C GLN A 194 -3.45 4.12 -1.15
N GLU A 195 -4.23 4.04 -2.24
CA GLU A 195 -5.55 3.40 -2.24
C GLU A 195 -5.42 1.91 -1.97
N GLU A 196 -4.43 1.24 -2.58
CA GLU A 196 -4.12 -0.16 -2.31
C GLU A 196 -3.79 -0.38 -0.83
N ALA A 197 -2.90 0.46 -0.27
CA ALA A 197 -2.50 0.34 1.12
C ALA A 197 -3.68 0.56 2.09
N LEU A 198 -4.50 1.59 1.86
CA LEU A 198 -5.64 1.93 2.73
C LEU A 198 -6.74 0.88 2.69
N THR A 199 -6.98 0.24 1.52
CA THR A 199 -8.10 -0.70 1.33
C THR A 199 -7.79 -2.13 1.78
N MET A 200 -6.54 -2.58 1.64
CA MET A 200 -6.22 -3.99 1.86
C MET A 200 -5.54 -4.28 3.20
N SER A 201 -4.87 -3.30 3.82
CA SER A 201 -3.95 -3.56 4.93
C SER A 201 -4.65 -3.66 6.28
N ASP A 202 -4.12 -4.50 7.14
CA ASP A 202 -4.41 -4.47 8.58
C ASP A 202 -3.53 -3.41 9.26
N ARG A 203 -2.26 -3.26 8.79
CA ARG A 203 -1.33 -2.19 9.18
C ARG A 203 -0.53 -1.72 7.96
N ILE A 204 -0.12 -0.45 7.99
CA ILE A 204 0.71 0.17 6.97
C ILE A 204 1.99 0.69 7.61
N ALA A 205 3.15 0.31 7.09
CA ALA A 205 4.44 0.92 7.36
C ALA A 205 4.74 1.95 6.28
N VAL A 206 4.67 3.23 6.61
CA VAL A 206 4.98 4.32 5.68
C VAL A 206 6.48 4.57 5.67
N PHE A 207 7.11 4.37 4.52
CA PHE A 207 8.56 4.51 4.32
C PHE A 207 8.91 5.84 3.66
N ASP A 208 9.96 6.49 4.17
CA ASP A 208 10.66 7.59 3.51
C ASP A 208 12.15 7.51 3.85
N LYS A 209 13.00 7.70 2.84
CA LYS A 209 14.47 7.77 2.99
C LYS A 209 15.06 6.64 3.85
N GLY A 210 14.66 5.41 3.58
CA GLY A 210 15.15 4.22 4.26
C GLY A 210 14.58 3.96 5.66
N LYS A 211 13.64 4.78 6.13
CA LYS A 211 13.08 4.69 7.49
C LYS A 211 11.57 4.52 7.48
N ILE A 212 11.05 3.86 8.52
CA ILE A 212 9.60 3.86 8.80
C ILE A 212 9.24 5.16 9.51
N GLN A 213 8.43 5.99 8.84
CA GLN A 213 7.93 7.25 9.37
C GLN A 213 6.77 7.04 10.33
N GLN A 214 5.88 6.10 9.99
CA GLN A 214 4.76 5.69 10.83
C GLN A 214 4.37 4.25 10.51
N LEU A 215 4.00 3.49 11.54
CA LEU A 215 3.45 2.15 11.44
C LEU A 215 2.15 2.10 12.23
N ASP A 216 1.02 1.95 11.56
CA ASP A 216 -0.29 1.95 12.20
C ASP A 216 -1.37 1.33 11.29
N ARG A 217 -2.61 1.26 11.80
CA ARG A 217 -3.79 0.89 11.00
C ARG A 217 -4.10 1.96 9.95
N PRO A 218 -4.73 1.60 8.80
CA PRO A 218 -5.03 2.53 7.72
C PRO A 218 -5.73 3.82 8.18
N ALA A 219 -6.77 3.70 9.00
CA ALA A 219 -7.50 4.86 9.52
C ALA A 219 -6.61 5.79 10.36
N ALA A 220 -5.70 5.24 11.19
CA ALA A 220 -4.79 6.06 11.99
C ALA A 220 -3.72 6.75 11.13
N ILE A 221 -3.20 6.09 10.10
CA ILE A 221 -2.27 6.70 9.13
C ILE A 221 -2.93 7.89 8.43
N TYR A 222 -4.19 7.75 8.02
CA TYR A 222 -4.93 8.79 7.32
C TYR A 222 -5.38 9.94 8.25
N GLU A 223 -6.02 9.61 9.37
CA GLU A 223 -6.64 10.61 10.27
C GLU A 223 -5.63 11.24 11.26
N ARG A 224 -4.55 10.52 11.61
CA ARG A 224 -3.58 10.91 12.65
C ARG A 224 -2.14 10.74 12.18
N PRO A 225 -1.75 11.44 11.10
CA PRO A 225 -0.39 11.36 10.56
C PRO A 225 0.64 11.88 11.57
N LYS A 226 1.72 11.11 11.80
CA LYS A 226 2.74 11.42 12.80
C LYS A 226 3.56 12.68 12.46
N ASN A 227 3.74 12.95 11.16
CA ASN A 227 4.52 14.09 10.68
C ASN A 227 3.95 14.63 9.35
N GLU A 228 4.48 15.76 8.89
CA GLU A 228 4.05 16.44 7.65
C GLU A 228 4.24 15.57 6.42
N PHE A 229 5.29 14.74 6.38
CA PHE A 229 5.50 13.81 5.27
C PHE A 229 4.34 12.82 5.15
N VAL A 230 3.97 12.14 6.24
CA VAL A 230 2.85 11.18 6.23
C VAL A 230 1.54 11.89 5.88
N ALA A 231 1.30 13.09 6.44
CA ALA A 231 0.11 13.88 6.17
C ALA A 231 -0.04 14.22 4.67
N GLY A 232 1.05 14.63 4.02
CA GLY A 232 1.06 15.01 2.61
C GLY A 232 1.22 13.85 1.64
N PHE A 233 1.81 12.73 2.10
CA PHE A 233 2.02 11.55 1.25
C PHE A 233 0.77 10.65 1.22
N VAL A 234 0.02 10.49 2.32
CA VAL A 234 -1.16 9.63 2.36
C VAL A 234 -2.43 10.47 2.21
N GLY A 235 -2.96 10.50 0.98
CA GLY A 235 -4.08 11.36 0.59
C GLY A 235 -3.67 12.83 0.46
N VAL A 236 -4.66 13.66 0.13
CA VAL A 236 -4.50 15.12 0.14
C VAL A 236 -4.73 15.61 1.56
N SER A 237 -3.91 16.55 2.03
CA SER A 237 -4.04 17.14 3.37
C SER A 237 -3.80 18.64 3.31
N ASN A 238 -4.63 19.40 4.00
CA ASN A 238 -4.39 20.81 4.22
C ASN A 238 -3.48 20.98 5.44
N LEU A 239 -2.28 21.47 5.22
CA LEU A 239 -1.34 21.80 6.30
C LEU A 239 -1.51 23.30 6.65
N ILE A 240 -1.87 23.56 7.88
CA ILE A 240 -2.08 24.92 8.41
C ILE A 240 -1.00 25.16 9.47
N SER A 241 -0.11 26.12 9.22
CA SER A 241 1.03 26.42 10.11
C SER A 241 1.28 27.92 10.23
N GLY A 242 2.17 28.30 11.13
CA GLY A 242 2.58 29.71 11.34
C GLY A 242 1.42 30.63 11.69
N GLU A 243 1.41 31.85 11.12
CA GLU A 243 0.42 32.88 11.36
C GLU A 243 -1.03 32.44 11.01
N ALA A 244 -1.16 31.62 9.96
CA ALA A 244 -2.46 31.06 9.58
C ALA A 244 -3.02 30.11 10.66
N ALA A 245 -2.18 29.31 11.31
CA ALA A 245 -2.62 28.44 12.40
C ALA A 245 -3.05 29.25 13.64
N GLU A 246 -2.35 30.32 13.96
CA GLU A 246 -2.72 31.21 15.05
C GLU A 246 -4.04 31.95 14.75
N THR A 247 -4.22 32.44 13.53
CA THR A 247 -5.41 33.18 13.11
C THR A 247 -6.64 32.26 12.98
N LEU A 248 -6.52 31.11 12.35
CA LEU A 248 -7.65 30.23 12.05
C LEU A 248 -8.01 29.29 13.20
N LEU A 249 -6.99 28.78 13.93
CA LEU A 249 -7.17 27.74 14.93
C LEU A 249 -6.95 28.26 16.38
N GLY A 250 -6.30 29.41 16.53
CA GLY A 250 -5.86 29.91 17.84
C GLY A 250 -4.77 29.04 18.46
N LYS A 251 -3.96 28.36 17.65
CA LYS A 251 -2.98 27.34 18.07
C LYS A 251 -1.63 27.56 17.40
N GLN A 252 -0.54 27.16 18.07
CA GLN A 252 0.82 27.17 17.52
C GLN A 252 1.25 25.78 17.09
N GLY A 253 1.93 25.69 15.94
CA GLY A 253 2.44 24.48 15.33
C GLY A 253 1.84 24.21 13.96
N THR A 254 2.08 23.01 13.42
CA THR A 254 1.49 22.56 12.16
C THR A 254 0.31 21.64 12.44
N PHE A 255 -0.80 21.94 11.80
CA PHE A 255 -2.04 21.16 11.90
C PHE A 255 -2.47 20.69 10.53
N THR A 256 -3.11 19.53 10.48
CA THR A 256 -3.71 18.99 9.26
C THR A 256 -5.22 18.96 9.40
N VAL A 257 -5.91 19.28 8.29
CA VAL A 257 -7.35 19.08 8.12
C VAL A 257 -7.59 18.44 6.75
N ARG A 258 -8.30 17.32 6.71
CA ARG A 258 -8.59 16.64 5.45
C ARG A 258 -9.59 17.43 4.59
N PRO A 259 -9.43 17.49 3.25
CA PRO A 259 -10.29 18.26 2.36
C PRO A 259 -11.77 17.96 2.46
N GLU A 260 -12.13 16.68 2.67
CA GLU A 260 -13.52 16.22 2.82
C GLU A 260 -14.16 16.56 4.18
N LYS A 261 -13.36 17.03 5.14
CA LYS A 261 -13.83 17.50 6.45
C LYS A 261 -14.15 19.00 6.44
N ILE A 262 -13.76 19.70 5.38
CA ILE A 262 -14.00 21.14 5.22
C ILE A 262 -15.27 21.35 4.41
N ARG A 263 -16.11 22.25 4.90
CA ARG A 263 -17.38 22.62 4.27
C ARG A 263 -17.33 24.06 3.79
N ILE A 264 -17.99 24.34 2.65
CA ILE A 264 -18.25 25.68 2.16
C ILE A 264 -19.60 26.10 2.73
N GLU A 265 -19.61 27.11 3.60
CA GLU A 265 -20.80 27.59 4.32
C GLU A 265 -20.85 29.11 4.31
N ASN A 266 -21.91 29.68 4.93
CA ASN A 266 -22.06 31.14 5.06
C ASN A 266 -21.32 31.74 6.26
N LYS A 267 -20.75 30.89 7.14
CA LYS A 267 -20.01 31.31 8.35
C LYS A 267 -18.73 30.47 8.45
N GLY A 268 -17.65 31.10 8.89
CA GLY A 268 -16.35 30.43 9.05
C GLY A 268 -15.20 31.33 8.61
N ALA A 269 -14.09 30.73 8.20
CA ALA A 269 -12.92 31.44 7.70
C ALA A 269 -13.20 32.00 6.30
N PRO A 270 -13.17 33.32 6.08
CA PRO A 270 -13.49 33.93 4.80
C PRO A 270 -12.36 33.73 3.80
N GLY A 271 -12.73 33.63 2.52
CA GLY A 271 -11.79 33.44 1.41
C GLY A 271 -12.45 33.54 0.05
N VAL A 272 -11.66 33.26 -0.98
CA VAL A 272 -12.10 33.31 -2.39
C VAL A 272 -11.74 31.98 -3.07
N ILE A 273 -12.70 31.41 -3.79
CA ILE A 273 -12.46 30.23 -4.63
C ILE A 273 -11.53 30.61 -5.78
N ARG A 274 -10.31 30.09 -5.74
CA ARG A 274 -9.29 30.30 -6.78
C ARG A 274 -9.49 29.40 -7.98
N GLU A 275 -9.67 28.08 -7.72
CA GLU A 275 -9.82 27.07 -8.75
C GLU A 275 -10.95 26.08 -8.38
N VAL A 276 -11.56 25.52 -9.41
CA VAL A 276 -12.61 24.52 -9.31
C VAL A 276 -12.29 23.38 -10.25
N GLU A 277 -12.23 22.15 -9.73
CA GLU A 277 -11.97 20.95 -10.51
C GLU A 277 -13.14 19.97 -10.35
N TYR A 278 -13.89 19.73 -11.42
CA TYR A 278 -14.97 18.75 -11.42
C TYR A 278 -14.40 17.34 -11.65
N LEU A 279 -14.53 16.47 -10.64
CA LEU A 279 -14.01 15.08 -10.66
C LEU A 279 -15.10 14.03 -10.92
N GLY A 280 -16.30 14.44 -11.33
CA GLY A 280 -17.46 13.57 -11.50
C GLY A 280 -18.23 13.39 -10.19
N PRO A 281 -17.92 12.39 -9.33
CA PRO A 281 -18.66 12.16 -8.09
C PRO A 281 -18.40 13.25 -7.02
N SER A 282 -17.35 14.04 -7.18
CA SER A 282 -16.99 15.15 -6.27
C SER A 282 -16.44 16.33 -7.05
N THR A 283 -16.38 17.49 -6.37
CA THR A 283 -15.71 18.70 -6.84
C THR A 283 -14.65 19.08 -5.86
N ARG A 284 -13.46 19.42 -6.38
CA ARG A 284 -12.35 19.95 -5.60
C ARG A 284 -12.31 21.47 -5.78
N PHE A 285 -12.27 22.18 -4.68
CA PHE A 285 -12.10 23.63 -4.66
C PHE A 285 -10.74 23.95 -4.04
N LEU A 286 -10.02 24.88 -4.68
CA LEU A 286 -8.85 25.52 -4.10
C LEU A 286 -9.27 26.90 -3.63
N VAL A 287 -9.18 27.16 -2.32
CA VAL A 287 -9.66 28.40 -1.70
C VAL A 287 -8.50 29.15 -1.05
N ASP A 288 -8.31 30.39 -1.46
CA ASP A 288 -7.37 31.32 -0.82
C ASP A 288 -8.11 32.03 0.33
N LEU A 289 -7.68 31.79 1.58
CA LEU A 289 -8.24 32.40 2.76
C LEU A 289 -7.64 33.79 3.03
N ASP A 290 -8.44 34.68 3.58
CA ASP A 290 -8.00 36.03 4.00
C ASP A 290 -6.89 35.95 5.07
N ALA A 291 -6.81 34.85 5.82
CA ALA A 291 -5.76 34.54 6.80
C ALA A 291 -4.42 34.08 6.17
N GLY A 292 -4.27 34.15 4.84
CA GLY A 292 -3.04 33.81 4.13
C GLY A 292 -2.79 32.32 3.90
N ALA A 293 -3.74 31.45 4.24
CA ALA A 293 -3.67 30.03 3.96
C ALA A 293 -4.41 29.68 2.66
N GLN A 294 -3.92 28.69 1.94
CA GLN A 294 -4.61 28.09 0.81
C GLN A 294 -5.09 26.69 1.21
N LEU A 295 -6.40 26.44 1.11
CA LEU A 295 -6.99 25.15 1.48
C LEU A 295 -7.70 24.50 0.31
N VAL A 296 -7.58 23.18 0.25
CA VAL A 296 -8.34 22.30 -0.64
C VAL A 296 -9.61 21.85 0.08
N VAL A 297 -10.74 21.96 -0.57
CA VAL A 297 -12.03 21.43 -0.12
C VAL A 297 -12.50 20.37 -1.11
N LEU A 298 -12.96 19.23 -0.62
CA LEU A 298 -13.53 18.18 -1.45
C LEU A 298 -15.01 17.99 -1.09
N GLN A 299 -15.90 18.36 -2.00
CA GLN A 299 -17.34 18.26 -1.81
C GLN A 299 -17.95 17.22 -2.73
N GLN A 300 -18.83 16.38 -2.21
CA GLN A 300 -19.58 15.41 -3.03
C GLN A 300 -20.64 16.08 -3.88
N ASN A 301 -20.77 15.68 -5.14
CA ASN A 301 -21.74 16.20 -6.10
C ASN A 301 -23.05 15.41 -5.99
N LEU A 302 -23.84 15.67 -4.96
CA LEU A 302 -25.11 14.97 -4.75
C LEU A 302 -26.25 15.52 -5.59
N GLU A 303 -26.26 16.84 -5.89
CA GLU A 303 -27.37 17.54 -6.55
C GLU A 303 -26.91 18.59 -7.59
N GLN A 304 -25.59 18.82 -7.73
CA GLN A 304 -25.07 19.89 -8.61
C GLN A 304 -24.62 19.35 -9.98
N SER A 305 -24.95 20.11 -11.04
CA SER A 305 -24.42 19.85 -12.38
C SER A 305 -23.04 20.48 -12.57
N ALA A 306 -22.20 19.92 -13.47
CA ALA A 306 -20.88 20.45 -13.81
C ALA A 306 -20.89 21.93 -14.22
N ILE A 307 -21.96 22.39 -14.89
CA ILE A 307 -22.09 23.77 -15.39
C ILE A 307 -22.22 24.77 -14.23
N ASP A 308 -22.90 24.38 -13.17
CA ASP A 308 -23.12 25.27 -12.00
C ASP A 308 -21.82 25.42 -11.19
N VAL A 309 -20.97 24.41 -11.20
CA VAL A 309 -19.75 24.35 -10.39
C VAL A 309 -18.66 25.31 -10.89
N GLU A 310 -18.44 25.40 -12.22
CA GLU A 310 -17.45 26.32 -12.78
C GLU A 310 -17.78 27.80 -12.52
N SER A 311 -19.06 28.12 -12.40
CA SER A 311 -19.52 29.48 -12.07
C SER A 311 -19.15 29.96 -10.68
N LEU A 312 -18.63 29.06 -9.82
CA LEU A 312 -18.21 29.38 -8.45
C LEU A 312 -16.80 29.96 -8.36
N ARG A 313 -15.98 29.87 -9.42
CA ARG A 313 -14.63 30.46 -9.45
C ARG A 313 -14.69 31.98 -9.23
N GLY A 314 -13.84 32.48 -8.36
CA GLY A 314 -13.78 33.89 -7.97
C GLY A 314 -14.85 34.34 -6.95
N LYS A 315 -15.78 33.45 -6.54
CA LYS A 315 -16.77 33.79 -5.52
C LYS A 315 -16.15 33.81 -4.12
N LYS A 316 -16.62 34.73 -3.31
CA LYS A 316 -16.34 34.80 -1.88
C LYS A 316 -17.11 33.70 -1.17
N VAL A 317 -16.43 32.97 -0.30
CA VAL A 317 -16.98 31.87 0.49
C VAL A 317 -16.42 31.92 1.91
N SER A 318 -17.04 31.18 2.82
CA SER A 318 -16.46 30.90 4.13
C SER A 318 -16.27 29.41 4.29
N LEU A 319 -15.14 29.01 4.88
CA LEU A 319 -14.83 27.61 5.16
C LEU A 319 -15.04 27.32 6.64
N SER A 320 -15.65 26.18 6.92
CA SER A 320 -15.84 25.67 8.28
C SER A 320 -15.43 24.20 8.37
N TRP A 321 -15.01 23.78 9.54
CA TRP A 321 -14.73 22.37 9.90
C TRP A 321 -14.89 22.16 11.39
N ASP A 322 -15.04 20.92 11.79
CA ASP A 322 -15.15 20.55 13.20
C ASP A 322 -13.76 20.55 13.84
N LYS A 323 -13.62 21.09 15.05
CA LYS A 323 -12.33 21.16 15.78
C LYS A 323 -11.67 19.78 15.98
N GLU A 324 -12.48 18.73 16.06
CA GLU A 324 -12.00 17.34 16.16
C GLU A 324 -11.29 16.87 14.89
N SER A 325 -11.51 17.54 13.75
CA SER A 325 -10.83 17.26 12.47
C SER A 325 -9.45 17.90 12.38
N GLU A 326 -9.07 18.75 13.34
CA GLU A 326 -7.77 19.39 13.42
C GLU A 326 -6.78 18.45 14.12
N TYR A 327 -5.82 17.91 13.39
CA TYR A 327 -4.81 17.05 14.00
C TYR A 327 -3.44 17.73 13.95
N LYS A 328 -2.77 17.82 15.11
CA LYS A 328 -1.42 18.39 15.21
C LYS A 328 -0.40 17.38 14.68
N VAL A 329 0.45 17.80 13.74
CA VAL A 329 1.54 17.01 13.17
C VAL A 329 2.88 17.50 13.69
N GLY A 330 3.77 16.56 14.05
CA GLY A 330 5.11 16.84 14.60
C GLY A 330 5.20 16.63 16.08
#